data_a860648ed961776c1fc349a6ee0145de
#
_entry.id   a860648ed961776c1fc349a6ee0145de
#
_cell.length_a   1.000
_cell.length_b   1.000
_cell.length_c   1.000
_cell.angle_alpha   90.00
_cell.angle_beta   90.00
_cell.angle_gamma   90.00
#
_symmetry.space_group_name_H-M   'P 1'
#
loop_
_entity.id
_entity.type
_entity.pdbx_description
1 polymer ?
#
loop_
_entity_poly.entity_id
_entity_poly.type
_entity_poly.pdbx_seq_one_letter_code
_entity_poly.pdbx_strand_id
1 'polypeptide(L)'
;MENIYTSAAQLIGHTPLLELTHLEKKYDLKARLLAKLEYFNPAGSVKDRVALAMIEDAEQKGLLTPQSVLIEPTSGNTGIGLASVAAARGYRIIIVMPDSMSVERRQLMKAYGAELVLTPGAQGMKGAIAKADELAREIPHSFIPGQFVNQANPQAHYATTAPEIWQDTDGQVDAFVAGVGTGGTITGVGRYLREKNPAVRIVAVEPKTSAVLSTGVPGKHGIQGIGAGFVPAVLDTKIYDEVIPVADEDAFATGREIGQSEGVLVGISSGAALWAAIELAKRPENAGKTIVVLLPDTGDRYLSTPLFAD
;
A
#
# COMPACT_ATOMS: atom_id res chain seq x y z
N MET A 1 -2.67 -20.27 26.13
CA MET A 1 -1.44 -19.55 25.73
C MET A 1 -1.69 -18.06 25.96
N GLU A 2 -0.74 -17.38 26.60
CA GLU A 2 -0.85 -15.93 26.76
C GLU A 2 -0.79 -15.25 25.40
N ASN A 3 -1.72 -14.36 25.11
CA ASN A 3 -1.75 -13.55 23.87
C ASN A 3 -1.13 -12.16 24.18
N ILE A 4 0.15 -12.16 24.56
CA ILE A 4 0.91 -10.96 24.95
C ILE A 4 2.05 -10.75 23.97
N TYR A 5 2.07 -9.58 23.34
CA TYR A 5 3.10 -9.16 22.42
C TYR A 5 4.10 -8.24 23.13
N THR A 6 5.38 -8.37 22.77
CA THR A 6 6.46 -7.57 23.38
C THR A 6 6.98 -6.45 22.45
N SER A 7 6.48 -6.40 21.22
CA SER A 7 6.79 -5.36 20.24
C SER A 7 5.59 -5.09 19.35
N ALA A 8 5.35 -3.83 19.01
CA ALA A 8 4.34 -3.44 18.02
C ALA A 8 4.58 -4.08 16.64
N ALA A 9 5.83 -4.37 16.29
CA ALA A 9 6.17 -5.06 15.04
C ALA A 9 5.54 -6.46 14.93
N GLN A 10 5.28 -7.13 16.04
CA GLN A 10 4.63 -8.45 16.07
C GLN A 10 3.12 -8.39 15.77
N LEU A 11 2.52 -7.19 15.81
CA LEU A 11 1.11 -6.96 15.49
C LEU A 11 0.88 -6.70 13.99
N ILE A 12 1.95 -6.58 13.21
CA ILE A 12 1.87 -6.32 11.77
C ILE A 12 1.41 -7.59 11.05
N GLY A 13 0.46 -7.43 10.15
CA GLY A 13 -0.14 -8.53 9.43
C GLY A 13 -1.39 -9.10 10.09
N HIS A 14 -1.79 -10.32 9.70
CA HIS A 14 -3.01 -10.99 10.16
C HIS A 14 -4.26 -10.11 10.07
N THR A 15 -4.32 -9.28 9.01
CA THR A 15 -5.43 -8.37 8.77
C THR A 15 -6.66 -9.14 8.28
N PRO A 16 -7.88 -8.70 8.62
CA PRO A 16 -9.08 -9.43 8.26
C PRO A 16 -9.46 -9.29 6.78
N LEU A 17 -10.22 -10.28 6.29
CA LEU A 17 -11.09 -10.13 5.13
C LEU A 17 -12.50 -9.75 5.60
N LEU A 18 -13.10 -8.77 4.92
CA LEU A 18 -14.49 -8.36 5.10
C LEU A 18 -15.27 -8.62 3.81
N GLU A 19 -16.38 -9.36 3.90
CA GLU A 19 -17.30 -9.52 2.79
C GLU A 19 -18.21 -8.27 2.69
N LEU A 20 -18.24 -7.65 1.51
CA LEU A 20 -18.91 -6.36 1.30
C LEU A 20 -20.38 -6.58 0.89
N THR A 21 -21.15 -7.17 1.80
CA THR A 21 -22.52 -7.67 1.52
C THR A 21 -23.51 -6.57 1.18
N HIS A 22 -23.37 -5.34 1.70
CA HIS A 22 -24.24 -4.23 1.34
C HIS A 22 -23.94 -3.71 -0.07
N LEU A 23 -22.66 -3.64 -0.45
CA LEU A 23 -22.26 -3.27 -1.81
C LEU A 23 -22.67 -4.36 -2.83
N GLU A 24 -22.49 -5.65 -2.50
CA GLU A 24 -22.96 -6.76 -3.32
C GLU A 24 -24.46 -6.65 -3.60
N LYS A 25 -25.25 -6.39 -2.57
CA LYS A 25 -26.70 -6.21 -2.69
C LYS A 25 -27.05 -4.94 -3.48
N LYS A 26 -26.39 -3.82 -3.20
CA LYS A 26 -26.67 -2.53 -3.87
C LYS A 26 -26.45 -2.60 -5.37
N TYR A 27 -25.38 -3.25 -5.81
CA TYR A 27 -24.99 -3.38 -7.21
C TYR A 27 -25.49 -4.66 -7.88
N ASP A 28 -26.32 -5.47 -7.18
CA ASP A 28 -26.80 -6.79 -7.64
C ASP A 28 -25.65 -7.68 -8.15
N LEU A 29 -24.53 -7.66 -7.44
CA LEU A 29 -23.35 -8.44 -7.82
C LEU A 29 -23.66 -9.93 -7.68
N LYS A 30 -23.25 -10.71 -8.67
CA LYS A 30 -23.34 -12.19 -8.63
C LYS A 30 -22.00 -12.82 -8.21
N ALA A 31 -20.96 -12.04 -8.06
CA ALA A 31 -19.67 -12.41 -7.50
C ALA A 31 -19.66 -12.09 -6.00
N ARG A 32 -18.87 -12.84 -5.25
CA ARG A 32 -18.53 -12.56 -3.85
C ARG A 32 -17.39 -11.55 -3.81
N LEU A 33 -17.54 -10.44 -3.09
CA LEU A 33 -16.56 -9.35 -3.02
C LEU A 33 -15.96 -9.25 -1.62
N LEU A 34 -14.69 -9.58 -1.48
CA LEU A 34 -13.95 -9.58 -0.21
C LEU A 34 -12.91 -8.47 -0.18
N ALA A 35 -12.90 -7.68 0.89
CA ALA A 35 -11.92 -6.62 1.13
C ALA A 35 -10.86 -7.06 2.14
N LYS A 36 -9.57 -7.05 1.76
CA LYS A 36 -8.43 -7.21 2.68
C LYS A 36 -8.14 -5.86 3.33
N LEU A 37 -8.46 -5.72 4.61
CA LEU A 37 -8.44 -4.45 5.34
C LEU A 37 -7.05 -4.18 5.96
N GLU A 38 -6.15 -3.59 5.20
CA GLU A 38 -4.76 -3.36 5.64
C GLU A 38 -4.61 -2.21 6.66
N TYR A 39 -5.66 -1.44 6.93
CA TYR A 39 -5.62 -0.44 7.99
C TYR A 39 -5.61 -1.04 9.42
N PHE A 40 -5.86 -2.35 9.58
CA PHE A 40 -5.69 -3.05 10.85
C PHE A 40 -4.23 -3.23 11.27
N ASN A 41 -3.27 -2.97 10.40
CA ASN A 41 -1.88 -2.88 10.82
C ASN A 41 -1.68 -1.74 11.83
N PRO A 42 -0.73 -1.84 12.79
CA PRO A 42 -0.55 -0.87 13.89
C PRO A 42 -0.37 0.58 13.47
N ALA A 43 0.37 0.83 12.38
CA ALA A 43 0.53 2.17 11.83
C ALA A 43 -0.50 2.49 10.72
N GLY A 44 -1.54 1.66 10.56
CA GLY A 44 -2.75 1.90 9.79
C GLY A 44 -2.61 1.72 8.29
N SER A 45 -1.64 0.97 7.79
CA SER A 45 -1.54 0.69 6.35
C SER A 45 -0.79 -0.59 5.99
N VAL A 46 -0.96 -1.01 4.73
CA VAL A 46 -0.21 -2.10 4.11
C VAL A 46 1.31 -1.91 4.15
N LYS A 47 1.77 -0.67 4.28
CA LYS A 47 3.20 -0.33 4.28
C LYS A 47 3.92 -0.71 5.57
N ASP A 48 3.20 -1.01 6.63
CA ASP A 48 3.77 -1.56 7.85
C ASP A 48 4.48 -2.89 7.56
N ARG A 49 3.87 -3.75 6.73
CA ARG A 49 4.47 -5.02 6.26
C ARG A 49 5.77 -4.79 5.48
N VAL A 50 5.73 -3.83 4.55
CA VAL A 50 6.88 -3.49 3.71
C VAL A 50 8.00 -2.91 4.55
N ALA A 51 7.68 -2.00 5.47
CA ALA A 51 8.66 -1.39 6.38
C ALA A 51 9.35 -2.44 7.26
N LEU A 52 8.57 -3.35 7.86
CA LEU A 52 9.11 -4.43 8.68
C LEU A 52 10.05 -5.33 7.85
N ALA A 53 9.58 -5.77 6.68
CA ALA A 53 10.36 -6.67 5.83
C ALA A 53 11.66 -6.06 5.33
N MET A 54 11.66 -4.77 4.95
CA MET A 54 12.87 -4.08 4.50
C MET A 54 13.90 -3.92 5.63
N ILE A 55 13.44 -3.67 6.86
CA ILE A 55 14.33 -3.56 8.02
C ILE A 55 14.86 -4.93 8.41
N GLU A 56 14.03 -5.96 8.50
CA GLU A 56 14.44 -7.33 8.85
C GLU A 56 15.40 -7.92 7.81
N ASP A 57 15.16 -7.71 6.53
CA ASP A 57 16.07 -8.13 5.46
C ASP A 57 17.45 -7.46 5.60
N ALA A 58 17.47 -6.17 5.92
CA ALA A 58 18.70 -5.43 6.13
C ALA A 58 19.45 -5.87 7.41
N GLU A 59 18.71 -6.19 8.50
CA GLU A 59 19.29 -6.78 9.72
C GLU A 59 19.93 -8.15 9.43
N GLN A 60 19.20 -9.02 8.74
CA GLN A 60 19.68 -10.38 8.38
C GLN A 60 20.92 -10.33 7.48
N LYS A 61 21.01 -9.35 6.60
CA LYS A 61 22.18 -9.12 5.75
C LYS A 61 23.36 -8.42 6.44
N GLY A 62 23.20 -8.04 7.71
CA GLY A 62 24.22 -7.29 8.46
C GLY A 62 24.43 -5.87 7.96
N LEU A 63 23.47 -5.29 7.24
CA LEU A 63 23.49 -3.91 6.74
C LEU A 63 23.08 -2.91 7.82
N LEU A 64 22.39 -3.36 8.87
CA LEU A 64 21.96 -2.56 10.00
C LEU A 64 22.70 -2.97 11.28
N THR A 65 23.10 -1.97 12.05
CA THR A 65 23.64 -2.10 13.40
C THR A 65 22.81 -1.23 14.35
N PRO A 66 22.93 -1.36 15.68
CA PRO A 66 22.23 -0.48 16.61
C PRO A 66 22.51 1.02 16.42
N GLN A 67 23.63 1.38 15.78
CA GLN A 67 24.01 2.76 15.46
C GLN A 67 23.54 3.25 14.10
N SER A 68 22.88 2.38 13.32
CA SER A 68 22.44 2.74 11.97
C SER A 68 21.34 3.79 11.98
N VAL A 69 21.36 4.65 10.95
CA VAL A 69 20.35 5.67 10.70
C VAL A 69 19.60 5.32 9.43
N LEU A 70 18.30 5.08 9.54
CA LEU A 70 17.44 4.87 8.39
C LEU A 70 17.14 6.23 7.73
N ILE A 71 17.21 6.29 6.40
CA ILE A 71 16.88 7.50 5.64
C ILE A 71 15.95 7.08 4.49
N GLU A 72 14.74 7.63 4.40
CA GLU A 72 13.84 7.30 3.29
C GLU A 72 13.22 8.56 2.70
N PRO A 73 13.35 8.76 1.36
CA PRO A 73 12.63 9.83 0.67
C PRO A 73 11.19 9.38 0.40
N THR A 74 10.26 9.80 1.24
CA THR A 74 8.85 9.44 1.11
C THR A 74 7.95 10.42 1.85
N SER A 75 6.78 10.68 1.32
CA SER A 75 5.74 11.49 1.95
C SER A 75 4.50 10.69 2.33
N GLY A 76 4.52 9.38 2.09
CA GLY A 76 3.35 8.53 2.22
C GLY A 76 3.41 7.52 3.37
N ASN A 77 2.57 6.51 3.25
CA ASN A 77 2.42 5.45 4.25
C ASN A 77 3.72 4.68 4.53
N THR A 78 4.64 4.61 3.56
CA THR A 78 5.96 3.98 3.78
C THR A 78 6.76 4.70 4.86
N GLY A 79 6.76 6.04 4.85
CA GLY A 79 7.42 6.83 5.89
C GLY A 79 6.80 6.61 7.27
N ILE A 80 5.48 6.49 7.35
CA ILE A 80 4.76 6.23 8.61
C ILE A 80 5.09 4.81 9.11
N GLY A 81 5.02 3.80 8.24
CA GLY A 81 5.36 2.43 8.58
C GLY A 81 6.82 2.27 9.02
N LEU A 82 7.77 2.88 8.28
CA LEU A 82 9.17 2.88 8.65
C LEU A 82 9.42 3.57 10.00
N ALA A 83 8.76 4.72 10.25
CA ALA A 83 8.89 5.42 11.53
C ALA A 83 8.37 4.58 12.70
N SER A 84 7.22 3.91 12.52
CA SER A 84 6.65 2.99 13.53
C SER A 84 7.57 1.81 13.82
N VAL A 85 8.08 1.13 12.78
CA VAL A 85 8.97 -0.03 12.97
C VAL A 85 10.32 0.41 13.53
N ALA A 86 10.88 1.55 13.08
CA ALA A 86 12.11 2.11 13.61
C ALA A 86 11.98 2.39 15.12
N ALA A 87 10.88 3.00 15.55
CA ALA A 87 10.61 3.23 16.98
C ALA A 87 10.54 1.90 17.76
N ALA A 88 9.85 0.89 17.22
CA ALA A 88 9.73 -0.43 17.87
C ALA A 88 11.06 -1.20 17.93
N ARG A 89 12.00 -0.93 17.02
CA ARG A 89 13.33 -1.58 16.93
C ARG A 89 14.47 -0.75 17.53
N GLY A 90 14.20 0.52 17.91
CA GLY A 90 15.20 1.43 18.48
C GLY A 90 16.12 2.07 17.44
N TYR A 91 15.73 2.15 16.17
CA TYR A 91 16.51 2.83 15.14
C TYR A 91 16.18 4.32 15.07
N ARG A 92 17.22 5.13 14.86
CA ARG A 92 17.06 6.51 14.40
C ARG A 92 16.57 6.52 12.95
N ILE A 93 15.60 7.38 12.62
CA ILE A 93 15.07 7.49 11.26
C ILE A 93 14.91 8.94 10.83
N ILE A 94 15.31 9.24 9.61
CA ILE A 94 15.16 10.53 8.94
C ILE A 94 14.25 10.31 7.72
N ILE A 95 13.12 10.99 7.69
CA ILE A 95 12.22 11.00 6.52
C ILE A 95 12.42 12.31 5.75
N VAL A 96 12.70 12.18 4.47
CA VAL A 96 12.91 13.33 3.58
C VAL A 96 11.70 13.49 2.66
N MET A 97 11.11 14.69 2.64
CA MET A 97 9.92 14.95 1.83
C MET A 97 9.79 16.41 1.41
N PRO A 98 9.04 16.71 0.32
CA PRO A 98 8.68 18.08 -0.02
C PRO A 98 7.82 18.76 1.08
N ASP A 99 8.03 20.06 1.30
CA ASP A 99 7.28 20.84 2.29
C ASP A 99 5.80 21.07 1.92
N SER A 100 5.44 20.78 0.66
CA SER A 100 4.05 20.82 0.18
C SER A 100 3.20 19.61 0.60
N MET A 101 3.80 18.61 1.27
CA MET A 101 3.09 17.41 1.69
C MET A 101 2.23 17.63 2.95
N SER A 102 1.20 16.77 3.11
CA SER A 102 0.20 16.83 4.18
C SER A 102 0.79 17.01 5.58
N VAL A 103 0.23 17.94 6.32
CA VAL A 103 0.63 18.24 7.71
C VAL A 103 0.34 17.05 8.62
N GLU A 104 -0.78 16.35 8.41
CA GLU A 104 -1.20 15.19 9.19
C GLU A 104 -0.17 14.07 9.11
N ARG A 105 0.33 13.78 7.91
CA ARG A 105 1.38 12.76 7.71
C ARG A 105 2.69 13.14 8.36
N ARG A 106 3.07 14.43 8.28
CA ARG A 106 4.26 14.95 8.97
C ARG A 106 4.14 14.80 10.49
N GLN A 107 2.94 15.08 11.04
CA GLN A 107 2.67 14.94 12.47
C GLN A 107 2.72 13.47 12.91
N LEU A 108 2.14 12.54 12.12
CA LEU A 108 2.20 11.10 12.40
C LEU A 108 3.64 10.60 12.45
N MET A 109 4.47 10.93 11.46
CA MET A 109 5.87 10.51 11.45
C MET A 109 6.65 11.07 12.65
N LYS A 110 6.44 12.36 12.99
CA LYS A 110 7.03 12.96 14.19
C LYS A 110 6.57 12.31 15.49
N ALA A 111 5.29 11.92 15.57
CA ALA A 111 4.75 11.24 16.75
C ALA A 111 5.41 9.88 16.99
N TYR A 112 5.86 9.19 15.93
CA TYR A 112 6.71 7.99 16.02
C TYR A 112 8.19 8.30 16.29
N GLY A 113 8.58 9.56 16.43
CA GLY A 113 9.97 9.96 16.70
C GLY A 113 10.84 10.13 15.45
N ALA A 114 10.30 10.14 14.25
CA ALA A 114 11.06 10.38 13.04
C ALA A 114 11.52 11.85 12.94
N GLU A 115 12.77 12.06 12.54
CA GLU A 115 13.28 13.35 12.12
C GLU A 115 12.78 13.65 10.69
N LEU A 116 12.27 14.87 10.48
CA LEU A 116 11.82 15.28 9.15
C LEU A 116 12.79 16.29 8.54
N VAL A 117 13.23 16.01 7.32
CA VAL A 117 13.95 16.94 6.47
C VAL A 117 13.03 17.35 5.32
N LEU A 118 12.66 18.62 5.30
CA LEU A 118 11.79 19.18 4.28
C LEU A 118 12.62 19.78 3.14
N THR A 119 12.24 19.46 1.91
CA THR A 119 12.81 20.03 0.70
C THR A 119 11.83 20.98 0.02
N PRO A 120 12.27 21.92 -0.82
CA PRO A 120 11.38 22.84 -1.54
C PRO A 120 10.33 22.08 -2.36
N GLY A 121 9.05 22.38 -2.17
CA GLY A 121 7.92 21.73 -2.84
C GLY A 121 8.02 21.76 -4.36
N ALA A 122 8.60 22.83 -4.93
CA ALA A 122 8.82 22.97 -6.37
C ALA A 122 9.73 21.88 -6.97
N GLN A 123 10.59 21.25 -6.15
CA GLN A 123 11.48 20.16 -6.59
C GLN A 123 10.80 18.78 -6.52
N GLY A 124 9.64 18.69 -5.88
CA GLY A 124 8.89 17.45 -5.71
C GLY A 124 9.72 16.31 -5.10
N MET A 125 9.35 15.07 -5.41
CA MET A 125 10.06 13.89 -4.89
C MET A 125 11.50 13.77 -5.41
N LYS A 126 11.83 14.35 -6.58
CA LYS A 126 13.23 14.37 -7.07
C LYS A 126 14.15 15.11 -6.10
N GLY A 127 13.71 16.25 -5.56
CA GLY A 127 14.45 17.00 -4.55
C GLY A 127 14.62 16.21 -3.25
N ALA A 128 13.57 15.51 -2.82
CA ALA A 128 13.64 14.67 -1.62
C ALA A 128 14.61 13.49 -1.79
N ILE A 129 14.61 12.84 -2.94
CA ILE A 129 15.56 11.75 -3.25
C ILE A 129 17.01 12.27 -3.25
N ALA A 130 17.28 13.37 -3.95
CA ALA A 130 18.62 13.96 -3.97
C ALA A 130 19.13 14.34 -2.57
N LYS A 131 18.25 14.87 -1.73
CA LYS A 131 18.60 15.23 -0.34
C LYS A 131 18.79 13.98 0.54
N ALA A 132 18.01 12.93 0.33
CA ALA A 132 18.23 11.66 1.04
C ALA A 132 19.59 11.04 0.68
N ASP A 133 19.96 11.06 -0.61
CA ASP A 133 21.27 10.59 -1.07
C ASP A 133 22.44 11.43 -0.53
N GLU A 134 22.24 12.75 -0.40
CA GLU A 134 23.23 13.65 0.23
C GLU A 134 23.41 13.26 1.70
N LEU A 135 22.33 13.17 2.47
CA LEU A 135 22.38 12.79 3.89
C LEU A 135 23.01 11.41 4.08
N ALA A 136 22.71 10.46 3.19
CA ALA A 136 23.30 9.12 3.27
C ALA A 136 24.81 9.09 3.06
N ARG A 137 25.36 10.05 2.31
CA ARG A 137 26.83 10.20 2.17
C ARG A 137 27.48 10.90 3.38
N GLU A 138 26.74 11.79 4.05
CA GLU A 138 27.25 12.57 5.18
C GLU A 138 27.12 11.85 6.53
N ILE A 139 26.06 11.02 6.69
CA ILE A 139 25.76 10.36 7.95
C ILE A 139 26.37 8.95 7.95
N PRO A 140 27.34 8.66 8.83
CA PRO A 140 27.91 7.32 8.95
C PRO A 140 26.85 6.28 9.32
N HIS A 141 27.01 5.06 8.83
CA HIS A 141 26.10 3.93 9.07
C HIS A 141 24.65 4.19 8.64
N SER A 142 24.45 5.10 7.68
CA SER A 142 23.12 5.33 7.10
C SER A 142 22.71 4.20 6.17
N PHE A 143 21.39 3.95 6.09
CA PHE A 143 20.79 2.96 5.21
C PHE A 143 19.51 3.52 4.59
N ILE A 144 19.37 3.40 3.27
CA ILE A 144 18.15 3.77 2.54
C ILE A 144 17.39 2.48 2.22
N PRO A 145 16.21 2.23 2.83
CA PRO A 145 15.38 1.06 2.54
C PRO A 145 14.98 0.90 1.08
N GLY A 146 14.59 1.98 0.40
CA GLY A 146 14.41 2.01 -1.05
C GLY A 146 13.21 1.23 -1.57
N GLN A 147 11.99 1.60 -1.17
CA GLN A 147 10.76 0.85 -1.45
C GLN A 147 10.49 0.49 -2.93
N PHE A 148 11.02 1.27 -3.89
CA PHE A 148 10.78 1.06 -5.32
C PHE A 148 11.74 0.06 -5.98
N VAL A 149 12.83 -0.29 -5.31
CA VAL A 149 13.90 -1.16 -5.83
C VAL A 149 14.17 -2.38 -4.93
N ASN A 150 13.80 -2.32 -3.66
CA ASN A 150 14.08 -3.34 -2.66
C ASN A 150 13.14 -4.55 -2.80
N GLN A 151 13.70 -5.72 -3.09
CA GLN A 151 12.94 -6.95 -3.28
C GLN A 151 12.30 -7.50 -1.98
N ALA A 152 12.69 -7.02 -0.81
CA ALA A 152 11.99 -7.30 0.43
C ALA A 152 10.53 -6.81 0.42
N ASN A 153 10.22 -5.78 -0.38
CA ASN A 153 8.86 -5.27 -0.56
C ASN A 153 7.90 -6.34 -1.16
N PRO A 154 8.06 -6.83 -2.39
CA PRO A 154 7.20 -7.90 -2.89
C PRO A 154 7.32 -9.18 -2.09
N GLN A 155 8.48 -9.48 -1.52
CA GLN A 155 8.68 -10.67 -0.68
C GLN A 155 7.84 -10.61 0.60
N ALA A 156 7.63 -9.43 1.22
CA ALA A 156 6.74 -9.26 2.36
C ALA A 156 5.31 -9.75 2.04
N HIS A 157 4.81 -9.37 0.87
CA HIS A 157 3.46 -9.76 0.44
C HIS A 157 3.35 -11.23 0.04
N TYR A 158 4.39 -11.76 -0.59
CA TYR A 158 4.47 -13.19 -0.91
C TYR A 158 4.46 -14.05 0.37
N ALA A 159 5.21 -13.62 1.40
CA ALA A 159 5.38 -14.39 2.63
C ALA A 159 4.23 -14.19 3.66
N THR A 160 3.47 -13.10 3.59
CA THR A 160 2.45 -12.77 4.60
C THR A 160 1.07 -12.49 4.02
N THR A 161 0.89 -11.43 3.26
CA THR A 161 -0.41 -10.98 2.75
C THR A 161 -1.11 -12.07 1.92
N ALA A 162 -0.37 -12.70 1.02
CA ALA A 162 -0.93 -13.71 0.12
C ALA A 162 -1.30 -15.02 0.83
N PRO A 163 -0.46 -15.61 1.71
CA PRO A 163 -0.85 -16.75 2.54
C PRO A 163 -2.08 -16.48 3.40
N GLU A 164 -2.19 -15.28 4.00
CA GLU A 164 -3.37 -14.88 4.77
C GLU A 164 -4.63 -14.90 3.89
N ILE A 165 -4.60 -14.26 2.71
CA ILE A 165 -5.73 -14.27 1.77
C ILE A 165 -6.10 -15.70 1.38
N TRP A 166 -5.13 -16.52 1.04
CA TRP A 166 -5.36 -17.90 0.62
C TRP A 166 -5.99 -18.74 1.73
N GLN A 167 -5.48 -18.61 2.95
CA GLN A 167 -5.97 -19.33 4.13
C GLN A 167 -7.37 -18.86 4.52
N ASP A 168 -7.60 -17.54 4.59
CA ASP A 168 -8.88 -16.95 5.02
C ASP A 168 -10.03 -17.23 4.02
N THR A 169 -9.71 -17.60 2.79
CA THR A 169 -10.68 -17.97 1.73
C THR A 169 -10.78 -19.46 1.49
N ASP A 170 -10.09 -20.31 2.29
CA ASP A 170 -9.96 -21.74 2.01
C ASP A 170 -9.49 -22.03 0.57
N GLY A 171 -8.64 -21.16 0.03
CA GLY A 171 -8.12 -21.24 -1.33
C GLY A 171 -9.11 -20.84 -2.44
N GLN A 172 -10.27 -20.32 -2.09
CA GLN A 172 -11.29 -19.91 -3.05
C GLN A 172 -11.09 -18.44 -3.47
N VAL A 173 -10.09 -18.20 -4.30
CA VAL A 173 -9.81 -16.88 -4.89
C VAL A 173 -9.79 -17.02 -6.40
N ASP A 174 -10.70 -16.36 -7.10
CA ASP A 174 -10.77 -16.34 -8.56
C ASP A 174 -10.10 -15.10 -9.15
N ALA A 175 -10.15 -13.97 -8.44
CA ALA A 175 -9.46 -12.75 -8.85
C ALA A 175 -8.91 -11.98 -7.64
N PHE A 176 -7.77 -11.32 -7.85
CA PHE A 176 -7.16 -10.39 -6.89
C PHE A 176 -6.98 -9.02 -7.54
N VAL A 177 -7.46 -7.98 -6.86
CA VAL A 177 -7.43 -6.58 -7.33
C VAL A 177 -6.59 -5.74 -6.39
N ALA A 178 -5.62 -5.01 -6.93
CA ALA A 178 -4.80 -4.10 -6.14
C ALA A 178 -4.35 -2.85 -6.91
N GLY A 179 -4.34 -1.71 -6.24
CA GLY A 179 -3.73 -0.48 -6.73
C GLY A 179 -2.21 -0.58 -6.82
N VAL A 180 -1.63 -0.02 -7.87
CA VAL A 180 -0.18 -0.08 -8.12
C VAL A 180 0.50 1.24 -7.76
N GLY A 181 1.15 1.25 -6.59
CA GLY A 181 2.11 2.30 -6.19
C GLY A 181 3.54 1.85 -6.50
N THR A 182 4.17 1.10 -5.58
CA THR A 182 5.47 0.45 -5.83
C THR A 182 5.34 -0.84 -6.64
N GLY A 183 4.15 -1.44 -6.68
CA GLY A 183 3.93 -2.73 -7.32
C GLY A 183 4.28 -3.94 -6.46
N GLY A 184 4.78 -3.73 -5.23
CA GLY A 184 5.15 -4.83 -4.35
C GLY A 184 3.99 -5.74 -3.98
N THR A 185 2.83 -5.16 -3.65
CA THR A 185 1.62 -5.90 -3.29
C THR A 185 1.17 -6.84 -4.41
N ILE A 186 0.93 -6.29 -5.59
CA ILE A 186 0.41 -7.08 -6.72
C ILE A 186 1.42 -8.13 -7.18
N THR A 187 2.72 -7.81 -7.14
CA THR A 187 3.78 -8.75 -7.49
C THR A 187 3.85 -9.91 -6.50
N GLY A 188 3.93 -9.62 -5.20
CA GLY A 188 4.09 -10.66 -4.18
C GLY A 188 2.83 -11.52 -4.05
N VAL A 189 1.66 -10.90 -3.94
CA VAL A 189 0.38 -11.63 -3.85
C VAL A 189 0.12 -12.40 -5.13
N GLY A 190 0.30 -11.78 -6.28
CA GLY A 190 0.06 -12.43 -7.56
C GLY A 190 0.92 -13.67 -7.79
N ARG A 191 2.23 -13.61 -7.45
CA ARG A 191 3.13 -14.76 -7.54
C ARG A 191 2.63 -15.93 -6.69
N TYR A 192 2.36 -15.69 -5.42
CA TYR A 192 1.89 -16.72 -4.51
C TYR A 192 0.56 -17.34 -4.95
N LEU A 193 -0.43 -16.50 -5.30
CA LEU A 193 -1.75 -16.99 -5.70
C LEU A 193 -1.67 -17.83 -6.98
N ARG A 194 -0.86 -17.44 -7.97
CA ARG A 194 -0.66 -18.21 -9.19
C ARG A 194 0.08 -19.53 -9.00
N GLU A 195 0.99 -19.60 -8.04
CA GLU A 195 1.60 -20.88 -7.65
C GLU A 195 0.58 -21.85 -7.06
N LYS A 196 -0.42 -21.33 -6.31
CA LYS A 196 -1.50 -22.12 -5.73
C LYS A 196 -2.59 -22.47 -6.74
N ASN A 197 -2.98 -21.51 -7.56
CA ASN A 197 -4.00 -21.66 -8.60
C ASN A 197 -3.61 -20.82 -9.83
N PRO A 198 -3.07 -21.45 -10.89
CA PRO A 198 -2.68 -20.73 -12.11
C PRO A 198 -3.82 -19.98 -12.82
N ALA A 199 -5.08 -20.31 -12.52
CA ALA A 199 -6.27 -19.67 -13.12
C ALA A 199 -6.68 -18.38 -12.40
N VAL A 200 -6.06 -18.03 -11.25
CA VAL A 200 -6.37 -16.77 -10.55
C VAL A 200 -6.06 -15.57 -11.46
N ARG A 201 -7.04 -14.70 -11.63
CA ARG A 201 -6.88 -13.46 -12.38
C ARG A 201 -6.31 -12.37 -11.49
N ILE A 202 -5.24 -11.73 -11.93
CA ILE A 202 -4.59 -10.63 -11.23
C ILE A 202 -4.89 -9.32 -11.96
N VAL A 203 -5.49 -8.36 -11.26
CA VAL A 203 -5.95 -7.09 -11.82
C VAL A 203 -5.23 -5.92 -11.16
N ALA A 204 -4.50 -5.17 -11.96
CA ALA A 204 -3.83 -3.95 -11.54
C ALA A 204 -4.77 -2.74 -11.65
N VAL A 205 -4.66 -1.80 -10.72
CA VAL A 205 -5.41 -0.54 -10.76
C VAL A 205 -4.43 0.62 -10.82
N GLU A 206 -4.67 1.54 -11.76
CA GLU A 206 -3.88 2.77 -11.92
C GLU A 206 -4.79 4.00 -12.08
N PRO A 207 -4.29 5.23 -11.83
CA PRO A 207 -5.05 6.44 -12.11
C PRO A 207 -5.26 6.63 -13.62
N LYS A 208 -6.48 6.93 -14.04
CA LYS A 208 -6.83 7.13 -15.46
C LYS A 208 -6.02 8.25 -16.13
N THR A 209 -5.71 9.31 -15.39
CA THR A 209 -4.94 10.45 -15.89
C THR A 209 -3.43 10.24 -15.81
N SER A 210 -2.98 9.12 -15.21
CA SER A 210 -1.56 8.71 -15.12
C SER A 210 -1.42 7.22 -15.42
N ALA A 211 -1.87 6.83 -16.61
CA ALA A 211 -2.04 5.45 -17.05
C ALA A 211 -0.72 4.85 -17.56
N VAL A 212 0.30 4.82 -16.70
CA VAL A 212 1.67 4.39 -17.07
C VAL A 212 1.72 2.91 -17.43
N LEU A 213 0.93 2.05 -16.75
CA LEU A 213 0.96 0.61 -16.99
C LEU A 213 0.25 0.23 -18.28
N SER A 214 -0.84 0.91 -18.62
CA SER A 214 -1.63 0.60 -19.83
C SER A 214 -1.21 1.38 -21.06
N THR A 215 -0.75 2.64 -20.91
CA THR A 215 -0.44 3.52 -22.05
C THR A 215 1.00 4.06 -22.07
N GLY A 216 1.75 3.89 -20.99
CA GLY A 216 3.09 4.48 -20.83
C GLY A 216 3.11 5.99 -20.53
N VAL A 217 1.94 6.62 -20.35
CA VAL A 217 1.82 8.08 -20.20
C VAL A 217 1.60 8.47 -18.74
N PRO A 218 2.56 9.14 -18.08
CA PRO A 218 2.36 9.71 -16.76
C PRO A 218 1.56 11.01 -16.80
N GLY A 219 0.84 11.30 -15.72
CA GLY A 219 0.07 12.53 -15.57
C GLY A 219 -0.21 12.89 -14.12
N LYS A 220 -0.87 14.03 -13.92
CA LYS A 220 -1.31 14.46 -12.58
C LYS A 220 -2.62 13.76 -12.23
N HIS A 221 -2.75 13.35 -10.97
CA HIS A 221 -3.96 12.71 -10.43
C HIS A 221 -4.09 12.98 -8.93
N GLY A 222 -5.29 12.79 -8.40
CA GLY A 222 -5.61 12.95 -6.97
C GLY A 222 -5.58 11.65 -6.17
N ILE A 223 -5.36 10.49 -6.79
CA ILE A 223 -5.38 9.19 -6.10
C ILE A 223 -4.04 8.96 -5.38
N GLN A 224 -3.93 9.49 -4.16
CA GLN A 224 -2.71 9.35 -3.35
C GLN A 224 -2.43 7.87 -3.03
N GLY A 225 -1.15 7.48 -3.11
CA GLY A 225 -0.68 6.14 -2.74
C GLY A 225 -0.44 5.18 -3.90
N ILE A 226 -0.97 5.48 -5.09
CA ILE A 226 -0.72 4.74 -6.33
C ILE A 226 -0.29 5.69 -7.47
N GLY A 227 0.06 5.15 -8.62
CA GLY A 227 0.40 5.98 -9.79
C GLY A 227 1.70 6.76 -9.64
N ALA A 228 2.83 6.08 -9.43
CA ALA A 228 4.13 6.70 -9.19
C ALA A 228 4.68 7.54 -10.37
N GLY A 229 4.04 7.47 -11.54
CA GLY A 229 4.48 8.18 -12.75
C GLY A 229 5.59 7.46 -13.54
N PHE A 230 5.98 6.28 -13.10
CA PHE A 230 6.96 5.40 -13.76
C PHE A 230 6.67 3.94 -13.40
N VAL A 231 7.30 2.99 -14.09
CA VAL A 231 7.22 1.55 -13.77
C VAL A 231 8.28 1.23 -12.72
N PRO A 232 7.90 0.86 -11.48
CA PRO A 232 8.87 0.54 -10.42
C PRO A 232 9.66 -0.74 -10.70
N ALA A 233 10.92 -0.80 -10.23
CA ALA A 233 11.78 -1.97 -10.44
C ALA A 233 11.29 -3.23 -9.70
N VAL A 234 10.54 -3.09 -8.62
CA VAL A 234 9.97 -4.22 -7.88
C VAL A 234 8.68 -4.77 -8.49
N LEU A 235 8.08 -4.05 -9.45
CA LEU A 235 6.88 -4.50 -10.16
C LEU A 235 7.23 -5.53 -11.22
N ASP A 236 6.64 -6.71 -11.11
CA ASP A 236 6.62 -7.70 -12.18
C ASP A 236 5.47 -7.35 -13.16
N THR A 237 5.82 -6.75 -14.29
CA THR A 237 4.84 -6.31 -15.31
C THR A 237 4.14 -7.46 -16.04
N LYS A 238 4.55 -8.71 -15.79
CA LYS A 238 3.94 -9.91 -16.36
C LYS A 238 2.98 -10.60 -15.38
N ILE A 239 2.87 -10.07 -14.14
CA ILE A 239 2.08 -10.75 -13.10
C ILE A 239 0.58 -10.50 -13.26
N TYR A 240 0.16 -9.36 -13.79
CA TYR A 240 -1.24 -9.01 -13.96
C TYR A 240 -1.76 -9.33 -15.36
N ASP A 241 -3.03 -9.69 -15.43
CA ASP A 241 -3.75 -10.03 -16.66
C ASP A 241 -4.47 -8.82 -17.25
N GLU A 242 -4.80 -7.85 -16.41
CA GLU A 242 -5.55 -6.66 -16.78
C GLU A 242 -5.11 -5.47 -15.96
N VAL A 243 -5.20 -4.28 -16.57
CA VAL A 243 -5.07 -2.99 -15.89
C VAL A 243 -6.39 -2.24 -16.01
N ILE A 244 -6.96 -1.81 -14.89
CA ILE A 244 -8.17 -0.99 -14.85
C ILE A 244 -7.79 0.44 -14.45
N PRO A 245 -7.86 1.41 -15.39
CA PRO A 245 -7.67 2.83 -15.07
C PRO A 245 -8.91 3.39 -14.36
N VAL A 246 -8.69 4.11 -13.23
CA VAL A 246 -9.75 4.69 -12.41
C VAL A 246 -9.65 6.20 -12.37
N ALA A 247 -10.78 6.90 -12.54
CA ALA A 247 -10.83 8.35 -12.43
C ALA A 247 -10.82 8.78 -10.95
N ASP A 248 -10.33 10.01 -10.68
CA ASP A 248 -10.27 10.55 -9.33
C ASP A 248 -11.67 10.61 -8.69
N GLU A 249 -12.68 11.01 -9.46
CA GLU A 249 -14.07 11.12 -9.03
C GLU A 249 -14.64 9.77 -8.59
N ASP A 250 -14.36 8.71 -9.34
CA ASP A 250 -14.80 7.35 -9.03
C ASP A 250 -14.13 6.82 -7.76
N ALA A 251 -12.83 7.10 -7.60
CA ALA A 251 -12.09 6.74 -6.40
C ALA A 251 -12.64 7.42 -5.15
N PHE A 252 -12.94 8.74 -5.24
CA PHE A 252 -13.51 9.50 -4.12
C PHE A 252 -14.94 9.04 -3.80
N ALA A 253 -15.78 8.87 -4.80
CA ALA A 253 -17.17 8.45 -4.61
C ALA A 253 -17.24 7.08 -3.93
N THR A 254 -16.47 6.10 -4.42
CA THR A 254 -16.46 4.74 -3.87
C THR A 254 -15.81 4.68 -2.50
N GLY A 255 -14.77 5.50 -2.25
CA GLY A 255 -14.14 5.61 -0.94
C GLY A 255 -15.07 6.17 0.14
N ARG A 256 -15.97 7.11 -0.22
CA ARG A 256 -17.04 7.59 0.68
C ARG A 256 -18.12 6.53 0.87
N GLU A 257 -18.51 5.87 -0.21
CA GLU A 257 -19.60 4.91 -0.22
C GLU A 257 -19.36 3.73 0.74
N ILE A 258 -18.16 3.15 0.73
CA ILE A 258 -17.85 2.03 1.62
C ILE A 258 -17.96 2.42 3.10
N GLY A 259 -17.60 3.66 3.47
CA GLY A 259 -17.80 4.18 4.82
C GLY A 259 -19.26 4.20 5.24
N GLN A 260 -20.13 4.62 4.32
CA GLN A 260 -21.57 4.76 4.56
C GLN A 260 -22.32 3.43 4.47
N SER A 261 -21.85 2.48 3.68
CA SER A 261 -22.52 1.20 3.45
C SER A 261 -22.01 0.06 4.34
N GLU A 262 -20.70 -0.06 4.48
CA GLU A 262 -20.06 -1.17 5.21
C GLU A 262 -19.49 -0.76 6.57
N GLY A 263 -19.50 0.54 6.90
CA GLY A 263 -19.03 1.06 8.18
C GLY A 263 -17.50 1.08 8.34
N VAL A 264 -16.73 1.05 7.24
CA VAL A 264 -15.27 1.11 7.26
C VAL A 264 -14.76 2.34 6.51
N LEU A 265 -13.92 3.15 7.15
CA LEU A 265 -13.29 4.31 6.52
C LEU A 265 -11.96 3.92 5.88
N VAL A 266 -11.82 4.22 4.59
CA VAL A 266 -10.63 3.86 3.81
C VAL A 266 -10.06 5.06 3.08
N GLY A 267 -8.79 4.97 2.66
CA GLY A 267 -8.13 6.02 1.89
C GLY A 267 -8.53 6.05 0.40
N ILE A 268 -8.01 7.05 -0.31
CA ILE A 268 -8.37 7.32 -1.71
C ILE A 268 -8.00 6.14 -2.63
N SER A 269 -6.82 5.57 -2.46
CA SER A 269 -6.40 4.43 -3.28
C SER A 269 -7.20 3.15 -2.99
N SER A 270 -7.75 3.03 -1.78
CA SER A 270 -8.71 1.97 -1.44
C SER A 270 -10.01 2.14 -2.22
N GLY A 271 -10.52 3.38 -2.32
CA GLY A 271 -11.68 3.71 -3.14
C GLY A 271 -11.46 3.35 -4.61
N ALA A 272 -10.29 3.66 -5.16
CA ALA A 272 -9.94 3.30 -6.53
C ALA A 272 -9.88 1.78 -6.75
N ALA A 273 -9.23 1.04 -5.85
CA ALA A 273 -9.17 -0.41 -5.94
C ALA A 273 -10.55 -1.06 -5.82
N LEU A 274 -11.37 -0.56 -4.90
CA LEU A 274 -12.74 -1.03 -4.69
C LEU A 274 -13.63 -0.76 -5.91
N TRP A 275 -13.55 0.43 -6.49
CA TRP A 275 -14.30 0.74 -7.72
C TRP A 275 -13.97 -0.25 -8.84
N ALA A 276 -12.68 -0.50 -9.07
CA ALA A 276 -12.25 -1.47 -10.08
C ALA A 276 -12.76 -2.90 -9.77
N ALA A 277 -12.77 -3.30 -8.50
CA ALA A 277 -13.27 -4.60 -8.08
C ALA A 277 -14.79 -4.73 -8.27
N ILE A 278 -15.57 -3.67 -8.01
CA ILE A 278 -17.01 -3.61 -8.28
C ILE A 278 -17.28 -3.74 -9.78
N GLU A 279 -16.55 -2.98 -10.63
CA GLU A 279 -16.70 -3.08 -12.08
C GLU A 279 -16.32 -4.47 -12.63
N LEU A 280 -15.31 -5.10 -12.04
CA LEU A 280 -14.96 -6.49 -12.34
C LEU A 280 -16.09 -7.46 -11.92
N ALA A 281 -16.65 -7.26 -10.72
CA ALA A 281 -17.72 -8.12 -10.18
C ALA A 281 -19.05 -8.03 -10.94
N LYS A 282 -19.33 -6.89 -11.59
CA LYS A 282 -20.52 -6.71 -12.44
C LYS A 282 -20.47 -7.52 -13.73
N ARG A 283 -19.31 -7.98 -14.15
CA ARG A 283 -19.15 -8.70 -15.42
C ARG A 283 -19.80 -10.10 -15.34
N PRO A 284 -20.61 -10.50 -16.34
CA PRO A 284 -21.31 -11.77 -16.31
C PRO A 284 -20.42 -13.00 -16.11
N GLU A 285 -19.22 -12.97 -16.68
CA GLU A 285 -18.23 -14.05 -16.56
C GLU A 285 -17.68 -14.24 -15.14
N ASN A 286 -17.93 -13.29 -14.25
CA ASN A 286 -17.52 -13.35 -12.85
C ASN A 286 -18.65 -13.79 -11.90
N ALA A 287 -19.81 -14.15 -12.42
CA ALA A 287 -20.89 -14.69 -11.59
C ALA A 287 -20.46 -15.95 -10.84
N GLY A 288 -20.71 -15.98 -9.53
CA GLY A 288 -20.32 -17.08 -8.64
C GLY A 288 -18.84 -17.12 -8.26
N LYS A 289 -18.03 -16.17 -8.72
CA LYS A 289 -16.60 -16.08 -8.39
C LYS A 289 -16.32 -15.27 -7.15
N THR A 290 -15.21 -15.56 -6.49
CA THR A 290 -14.68 -14.80 -5.34
C THR A 290 -13.60 -13.82 -5.80
N ILE A 291 -13.85 -12.53 -5.59
CA ILE A 291 -12.95 -11.43 -5.92
C ILE A 291 -12.42 -10.84 -4.62
N VAL A 292 -11.11 -10.82 -4.46
CA VAL A 292 -10.45 -10.19 -3.31
C VAL A 292 -9.85 -8.86 -3.75
N VAL A 293 -10.19 -7.78 -3.06
CA VAL A 293 -9.59 -6.45 -3.26
C VAL A 293 -8.79 -6.04 -2.04
N LEU A 294 -7.58 -5.53 -2.22
CA LEU A 294 -6.78 -5.01 -1.12
C LEU A 294 -7.05 -3.52 -0.94
N LEU A 295 -7.46 -3.14 0.29
CA LEU A 295 -7.70 -1.76 0.71
C LEU A 295 -6.53 -1.30 1.59
N PRO A 296 -5.63 -0.44 1.05
CA PRO A 296 -4.31 -0.22 1.62
C PRO A 296 -4.26 0.46 2.98
N ASP A 297 -5.17 1.40 3.28
CA ASP A 297 -5.04 2.24 4.47
C ASP A 297 -6.37 2.79 5.00
N THR A 298 -6.30 3.45 6.17
CA THR A 298 -7.42 4.10 6.85
C THR A 298 -7.82 5.42 6.19
N GLY A 299 -9.12 5.77 6.28
CA GLY A 299 -9.66 7.05 5.86
C GLY A 299 -9.27 8.24 6.74
N ASP A 300 -8.86 8.01 7.98
CA ASP A 300 -8.55 9.08 8.95
C ASP A 300 -7.45 10.05 8.47
N ARG A 301 -6.58 9.59 7.57
CA ARG A 301 -5.50 10.38 6.97
C ARG A 301 -5.96 11.32 5.85
N TYR A 302 -7.25 11.28 5.49
CA TYR A 302 -7.81 11.95 4.33
C TYR A 302 -9.00 12.84 4.65
N LEU A 303 -9.30 13.08 5.95
CA LEU A 303 -10.46 13.87 6.39
C LEU A 303 -10.45 15.31 5.86
N SER A 304 -9.27 15.89 5.63
CA SER A 304 -9.09 17.22 5.06
C SER A 304 -8.94 17.25 3.53
N THR A 305 -9.11 16.10 2.86
CA THR A 305 -8.98 15.97 1.41
C THR A 305 -10.35 15.92 0.73
N PRO A 306 -10.42 16.06 -0.62
CA PRO A 306 -11.67 15.90 -1.37
C PRO A 306 -12.36 14.55 -1.22
N LEU A 307 -11.72 13.58 -0.57
CA LEU A 307 -12.37 12.31 -0.23
C LEU A 307 -13.54 12.52 0.75
N PHE A 308 -13.36 13.39 1.77
CA PHE A 308 -14.35 13.62 2.83
C PHE A 308 -14.71 15.09 3.04
N ALA A 309 -13.86 16.03 2.60
CA ALA A 309 -14.19 17.46 2.66
C ALA A 309 -15.12 17.86 1.50
N ASP A 310 -16.06 18.77 1.79
CA ASP A 310 -16.97 19.39 0.81
C ASP A 310 -16.23 20.36 -0.11
#